data_bd87b77240f6cbbc946127143c2667e5
#
_entry.id   bd87b77240f6cbbc946127143c2667e5
#
_cell.length_a   1.000
_cell.length_b   1.000
_cell.length_c   1.000
_cell.angle_alpha   90.00
_cell.angle_beta   90.00
_cell.angle_gamma   90.00
#
_symmetry.space_group_name_H-M   'P 1'
#
loop_
_entity.id
_entity.type
_entity.pdbx_description
1 polymer ?
#
loop_
_entity_poly.entity_id
_entity_poly.type
_entity_poly.pdbx_seq_one_letter_code
_entity_poly.pdbx_strand_id
1 'polypeptide(L)'
;MQLRGCGTALVTPFHQDGSVDDAALRNLVAWQVESGIDFLVPCGTTGETPTLTHDEWLHVIDTTIEVVAGRVPIMAGATSNSTHDAVEKAKEVAARPGVDAILTASPYYNKPTQEGQYQHFKAIAEAVSHKPIILYNVPGRTGANLEPATLARLAEIPNIVGVKEASGNMTQIAEAINSVPESFLVFSGDDAVTLPVISLGGVGIVSVASNEIPHEMATMTRAALNNDWATARSIQRKYLALMQANFIESSPLPVKAVLAMMGRIEENYRLPLLPMRRDTRSKLQRVVMEVGLIAKPAVPGPEASEFYIYENWVAGPHKIVLHRGSCGQCNQGKGRPAGHDANHARWHGPYATVVLGREAAHGMTGVLIRSECKCV
;
A
#
# COMPACT_ATOMS: atom_id res chain seq x y z
N MET A 1 -18.25 -16.24 14.18
CA MET A 1 -17.60 -15.89 12.91
C MET A 1 -16.10 -16.17 13.08
N GLN A 2 -15.43 -16.74 12.09
CA GLN A 2 -14.03 -17.18 12.24
C GLN A 2 -13.11 -16.15 11.58
N LEU A 3 -12.18 -15.56 12.33
CA LEU A 3 -11.11 -14.69 11.79
C LEU A 3 -10.07 -15.60 11.09
N ARG A 4 -10.12 -15.64 9.77
CA ARG A 4 -9.20 -16.39 8.90
C ARG A 4 -9.25 -15.82 7.49
N GLY A 5 -8.20 -15.93 6.72
CA GLY A 5 -8.17 -15.46 5.33
C GLY A 5 -7.53 -14.08 5.18
N CYS A 6 -8.04 -13.27 4.29
CA CYS A 6 -7.52 -11.94 4.00
C CYS A 6 -8.37 -10.85 4.64
N GLY A 7 -7.78 -10.07 5.52
CA GLY A 7 -8.40 -8.86 6.09
C GLY A 7 -7.77 -7.60 5.54
N THR A 8 -8.57 -6.60 5.19
CA THR A 8 -8.06 -5.33 4.71
C THR A 8 -7.78 -4.36 5.84
N ALA A 9 -6.51 -3.97 6.00
CA ALA A 9 -6.14 -2.81 6.80
C ALA A 9 -6.63 -1.55 6.07
N LEU A 10 -7.86 -1.11 6.38
CA LEU A 10 -8.53 -0.03 5.66
C LEU A 10 -7.76 1.29 5.75
N VAL A 11 -7.66 2.00 4.63
CA VAL A 11 -7.28 3.42 4.62
C VAL A 11 -8.44 4.26 5.17
N THR A 12 -8.13 5.43 5.73
CA THR A 12 -9.11 6.47 6.04
C THR A 12 -9.03 7.54 4.96
N PRO A 13 -10.07 7.72 4.12
CA PRO A 13 -10.11 8.79 3.13
C PRO A 13 -10.29 10.14 3.80
N PHE A 14 -9.65 11.19 3.25
CA PHE A 14 -9.79 12.57 3.72
C PHE A 14 -10.13 13.49 2.57
N HIS A 15 -10.94 14.51 2.84
CA HIS A 15 -11.13 15.68 1.98
C HIS A 15 -9.87 16.58 1.97
N GLN A 16 -9.83 17.53 1.05
CA GLN A 16 -8.70 18.47 0.93
C GLN A 16 -8.52 19.35 2.19
N ASP A 17 -9.58 19.61 2.93
CA ASP A 17 -9.53 20.35 4.21
C ASP A 17 -9.05 19.48 5.39
N GLY A 18 -8.80 18.19 5.12
CA GLY A 18 -8.35 17.21 6.09
C GLY A 18 -9.47 16.52 6.89
N SER A 19 -10.74 16.86 6.71
CA SER A 19 -11.86 16.12 7.32
C SER A 19 -11.97 14.70 6.74
N VAL A 20 -12.58 13.77 7.50
CA VAL A 20 -12.84 12.41 7.03
C VAL A 20 -13.88 12.45 5.89
N ASP A 21 -13.56 11.84 4.75
CA ASP A 21 -14.51 11.64 3.65
C ASP A 21 -15.36 10.40 3.94
N ASP A 22 -16.50 10.62 4.61
CA ASP A 22 -17.44 9.56 4.99
C ASP A 22 -18.01 8.85 3.75
N ALA A 23 -18.28 9.56 2.67
CA ALA A 23 -18.84 8.97 1.46
C ALA A 23 -17.84 8.01 0.79
N ALA A 24 -16.57 8.42 0.66
CA ALA A 24 -15.53 7.54 0.15
C ALA A 24 -15.25 6.37 1.09
N LEU A 25 -15.27 6.57 2.42
CA LEU A 25 -15.11 5.49 3.38
C LEU A 25 -16.22 4.43 3.22
N ARG A 26 -17.49 4.84 3.16
CA ARG A 26 -18.63 3.94 2.94
C ARG A 26 -18.49 3.15 1.65
N ASN A 27 -18.12 3.83 0.56
CA ASN A 27 -17.93 3.19 -0.75
C ASN A 27 -16.77 2.19 -0.73
N LEU A 28 -15.64 2.50 -0.05
CA LEU A 28 -14.53 1.58 0.09
C LEU A 28 -14.93 0.34 0.89
N VAL A 29 -15.59 0.51 2.03
CA VAL A 29 -16.05 -0.61 2.87
C VAL A 29 -17.01 -1.51 2.10
N ALA A 30 -18.01 -0.93 1.41
CA ALA A 30 -18.96 -1.68 0.59
C ALA A 30 -18.24 -2.48 -0.51
N TRP A 31 -17.33 -1.83 -1.24
CA TRP A 31 -16.54 -2.48 -2.28
C TRP A 31 -15.67 -3.63 -1.76
N GLN A 32 -15.03 -3.47 -0.61
CA GLN A 32 -14.26 -4.54 0.02
C GLN A 32 -15.12 -5.77 0.28
N VAL A 33 -16.30 -5.58 0.89
CA VAL A 33 -17.23 -6.67 1.19
C VAL A 33 -17.75 -7.33 -0.08
N GLU A 34 -18.16 -6.55 -1.08
CA GLU A 34 -18.65 -7.04 -2.38
C GLU A 34 -17.56 -7.78 -3.17
N SER A 35 -16.29 -7.40 -3.00
CA SER A 35 -15.14 -8.08 -3.60
C SER A 35 -14.76 -9.38 -2.89
N GLY A 36 -15.44 -9.72 -1.79
CA GLY A 36 -15.31 -10.98 -1.08
C GLY A 36 -14.12 -11.02 -0.12
N ILE A 37 -13.78 -9.89 0.52
CA ILE A 37 -12.78 -9.88 1.61
C ILE A 37 -13.28 -10.72 2.79
N ASP A 38 -12.38 -11.34 3.55
CA ASP A 38 -12.78 -12.22 4.65
C ASP A 38 -13.07 -11.46 5.95
N PHE A 39 -12.41 -10.33 6.21
CA PHE A 39 -12.67 -9.43 7.34
C PHE A 39 -12.10 -8.03 7.09
N LEU A 40 -12.48 -7.04 7.90
CA LEU A 40 -12.01 -5.67 7.79
C LEU A 40 -11.30 -5.20 9.05
N VAL A 41 -10.29 -4.33 8.86
CA VAL A 41 -9.47 -3.79 9.96
C VAL A 41 -9.46 -2.26 9.87
N PRO A 42 -10.52 -1.57 10.34
CA PRO A 42 -10.52 -0.12 10.46
C PRO A 42 -9.55 0.34 11.55
N CYS A 43 -9.07 1.55 11.43
CA CYS A 43 -8.24 2.22 12.44
C CYS A 43 -6.96 1.46 12.83
N GLY A 44 -6.37 0.72 11.88
CA GLY A 44 -5.00 0.25 11.98
C GLY A 44 -4.00 1.35 11.57
N THR A 45 -2.72 1.00 11.44
CA THR A 45 -1.66 1.93 10.98
C THR A 45 -1.99 2.51 9.60
N THR A 46 -2.51 1.67 8.68
CA THR A 46 -2.90 2.07 7.33
C THR A 46 -4.04 3.09 7.31
N GLY A 47 -4.88 3.10 8.35
CA GLY A 47 -5.96 4.06 8.53
C GLY A 47 -5.53 5.40 9.14
N GLU A 48 -4.24 5.69 9.22
CA GLU A 48 -3.68 6.94 9.78
C GLU A 48 -4.21 7.28 11.18
N THR A 49 -4.50 6.27 11.98
CA THR A 49 -5.14 6.40 13.31
C THR A 49 -4.50 7.43 14.25
N PRO A 50 -3.15 7.61 14.29
CA PRO A 50 -2.54 8.64 15.15
C PRO A 50 -2.95 10.08 14.82
N THR A 51 -3.50 10.34 13.63
CA THR A 51 -3.92 11.68 13.19
C THR A 51 -5.42 11.89 13.28
N LEU A 52 -6.18 10.87 13.64
CA LEU A 52 -7.62 10.97 13.89
C LEU A 52 -7.86 11.56 15.30
N THR A 53 -8.82 12.45 15.40
CA THR A 53 -9.38 12.82 16.72
C THR A 53 -10.09 11.60 17.32
N HIS A 54 -10.41 11.68 18.62
CA HIS A 54 -11.14 10.61 19.28
C HIS A 54 -12.49 10.33 18.61
N ASP A 55 -13.24 11.39 18.31
CA ASP A 55 -14.55 11.26 17.66
C ASP A 55 -14.46 10.72 16.24
N GLU A 56 -13.46 11.12 15.45
CA GLU A 56 -13.21 10.58 14.12
C GLU A 56 -12.81 9.10 14.15
N TRP A 57 -11.97 8.72 15.12
CA TRP A 57 -11.59 7.33 15.30
C TRP A 57 -12.82 6.44 15.57
N LEU A 58 -13.72 6.88 16.43
CA LEU A 58 -14.98 6.18 16.71
C LEU A 58 -15.89 6.18 15.50
N HIS A 59 -16.01 7.33 14.81
CA HIS A 59 -16.85 7.48 13.62
C HIS A 59 -16.41 6.51 12.49
N VAL A 60 -15.11 6.37 12.23
CA VAL A 60 -14.59 5.42 11.23
C VAL A 60 -14.96 3.98 11.57
N ILE A 61 -14.89 3.59 12.85
CA ILE A 61 -15.29 2.26 13.31
C ILE A 61 -16.80 2.07 13.14
N ASP A 62 -17.60 3.02 13.60
CA ASP A 62 -19.06 2.96 13.56
C ASP A 62 -19.59 2.95 12.12
N THR A 63 -19.02 3.77 11.23
CA THR A 63 -19.32 3.73 9.78
C THR A 63 -18.96 2.36 9.17
N THR A 64 -17.82 1.79 9.56
CA THR A 64 -17.44 0.44 9.08
C THR A 64 -18.45 -0.61 9.55
N ILE A 65 -18.88 -0.57 10.81
CA ILE A 65 -19.90 -1.50 11.36
C ILE A 65 -21.22 -1.36 10.60
N GLU A 66 -21.69 -0.12 10.41
CA GLU A 66 -22.94 0.16 9.71
C GLU A 66 -22.93 -0.41 8.28
N VAL A 67 -21.88 -0.12 7.50
CA VAL A 67 -21.78 -0.55 6.11
C VAL A 67 -21.59 -2.05 5.99
N VAL A 68 -20.76 -2.65 6.85
CA VAL A 68 -20.56 -4.11 6.87
C VAL A 68 -21.83 -4.86 7.22
N ALA A 69 -22.64 -4.33 8.14
CA ALA A 69 -23.93 -4.90 8.56
C ALA A 69 -23.86 -6.41 8.88
N GLY A 70 -22.80 -6.83 9.57
CA GLY A 70 -22.57 -8.22 9.99
C GLY A 70 -22.19 -9.21 8.88
N ARG A 71 -21.90 -8.75 7.65
CA ARG A 71 -21.55 -9.63 6.52
C ARG A 71 -20.17 -10.26 6.65
N VAL A 72 -19.21 -9.55 7.23
CA VAL A 72 -17.86 -10.01 7.51
C VAL A 72 -17.41 -9.56 8.91
N PRO A 73 -16.45 -10.23 9.57
CA PRO A 73 -15.91 -9.78 10.84
C PRO A 73 -15.21 -8.42 10.76
N ILE A 74 -15.22 -7.68 11.87
CA ILE A 74 -14.49 -6.43 12.04
C ILE A 74 -13.49 -6.57 13.18
N MET A 75 -12.20 -6.34 12.87
CA MET A 75 -11.09 -6.28 13.81
C MET A 75 -10.65 -4.81 13.96
N ALA A 76 -11.15 -4.09 14.96
CA ALA A 76 -10.88 -2.66 15.09
C ALA A 76 -9.57 -2.36 15.81
N GLY A 77 -8.82 -1.36 15.32
CA GLY A 77 -7.55 -0.92 15.89
C GLY A 77 -7.73 -0.10 17.17
N ALA A 78 -7.11 -0.56 18.28
CA ALA A 78 -7.06 0.13 19.57
C ALA A 78 -5.64 0.08 20.14
N THR A 79 -4.77 0.97 19.66
CA THR A 79 -3.34 0.99 20.01
C THR A 79 -2.98 2.29 20.73
N SER A 80 -2.18 2.20 21.78
CA SER A 80 -1.45 3.32 22.39
C SER A 80 -0.14 2.79 22.98
N ASN A 81 0.85 3.66 23.13
CA ASN A 81 2.08 3.36 23.87
C ASN A 81 1.95 3.64 25.38
N SER A 82 0.84 4.18 25.82
CA SER A 82 0.38 4.26 27.20
C SER A 82 -0.55 3.07 27.49
N THR A 83 -0.25 2.27 28.50
CA THR A 83 -1.11 1.13 28.88
C THR A 83 -2.50 1.60 29.30
N HIS A 84 -2.59 2.71 30.05
CA HIS A 84 -3.87 3.30 30.46
C HIS A 84 -4.74 3.63 29.23
N ASP A 85 -4.19 4.40 28.28
CA ASP A 85 -4.94 4.80 27.08
C ASP A 85 -5.30 3.62 26.18
N ALA A 86 -4.42 2.61 26.09
CA ALA A 86 -4.69 1.38 25.33
C ALA A 86 -5.85 0.60 25.94
N VAL A 87 -5.93 0.52 27.27
CA VAL A 87 -7.04 -0.10 28.02
C VAL A 87 -8.34 0.66 27.76
N GLU A 88 -8.34 1.99 27.89
CA GLU A 88 -9.56 2.78 27.66
C GLU A 88 -10.06 2.64 26.21
N LYS A 89 -9.17 2.76 25.22
CA LYS A 89 -9.51 2.51 23.81
C LYS A 89 -10.06 1.11 23.58
N ALA A 90 -9.44 0.10 24.20
CA ALA A 90 -9.92 -1.28 24.08
C ALA A 90 -11.32 -1.45 24.64
N LYS A 91 -11.64 -0.83 25.80
CA LYS A 91 -12.99 -0.85 26.40
C LYS A 91 -14.03 -0.20 25.49
N GLU A 92 -13.70 0.95 24.91
CA GLU A 92 -14.60 1.66 24.00
C GLU A 92 -14.92 0.86 22.74
N VAL A 93 -13.91 0.23 22.14
CA VAL A 93 -14.05 -0.65 20.97
C VAL A 93 -14.82 -1.93 21.33
N ALA A 94 -14.49 -2.54 22.48
CA ALA A 94 -15.16 -3.75 22.96
C ALA A 94 -16.66 -3.55 23.23
N ALA A 95 -17.06 -2.35 23.65
CA ALA A 95 -18.45 -2.01 23.91
C ALA A 95 -19.29 -1.85 22.63
N ARG A 96 -18.68 -1.81 21.43
CA ARG A 96 -19.41 -1.64 20.17
C ARG A 96 -19.94 -2.98 19.65
N PRO A 97 -21.28 -3.13 19.53
CA PRO A 97 -21.85 -4.27 18.81
C PRO A 97 -21.38 -4.25 17.36
N GLY A 98 -20.91 -5.40 16.86
CA GLY A 98 -20.40 -5.51 15.48
C GLY A 98 -18.88 -5.45 15.37
N VAL A 99 -18.14 -5.12 16.43
CA VAL A 99 -16.70 -5.39 16.51
C VAL A 99 -16.49 -6.82 17.02
N ASP A 100 -15.80 -7.64 16.25
CA ASP A 100 -15.54 -9.06 16.57
C ASP A 100 -14.21 -9.26 17.28
N ALA A 101 -13.21 -8.43 17.01
CA ALA A 101 -11.90 -8.48 17.65
C ALA A 101 -11.23 -7.11 17.75
N ILE A 102 -10.22 -7.02 18.60
CA ILE A 102 -9.40 -5.82 18.77
C ILE A 102 -7.99 -6.10 18.24
N LEU A 103 -7.46 -5.18 17.41
CA LEU A 103 -6.05 -5.18 17.00
C LEU A 103 -5.28 -4.17 17.85
N THR A 104 -4.21 -4.61 18.54
CA THR A 104 -3.37 -3.73 19.34
C THR A 104 -1.89 -4.01 19.12
N ALA A 105 -1.12 -2.96 18.78
CA ALA A 105 0.31 -3.09 18.51
C ALA A 105 1.15 -2.97 19.78
N SER A 106 2.37 -3.51 19.72
CA SER A 106 3.38 -3.28 20.76
C SER A 106 3.55 -1.78 21.03
N PRO A 107 3.76 -1.37 22.31
CA PRO A 107 4.02 0.02 22.63
C PRO A 107 5.20 0.57 21.83
N TYR A 108 4.96 1.63 21.08
CA TYR A 108 5.93 2.30 20.24
C TYR A 108 6.65 3.43 20.98
N TYR A 109 7.84 3.82 20.52
CA TYR A 109 8.63 4.94 21.03
C TYR A 109 9.31 4.70 22.37
N ASN A 110 8.57 4.30 23.43
CA ASN A 110 9.08 4.08 24.79
C ASN A 110 9.81 2.73 24.99
N LYS A 111 9.78 1.84 23.98
CA LYS A 111 10.57 0.60 23.87
C LYS A 111 10.56 -0.24 25.16
N PRO A 112 9.42 -0.75 25.61
CA PRO A 112 9.34 -1.57 26.81
C PRO A 112 10.16 -2.86 26.66
N THR A 113 10.61 -3.40 27.79
CA THR A 113 11.19 -4.75 27.87
C THR A 113 10.14 -5.81 27.51
N GLN A 114 10.55 -7.06 27.33
CA GLN A 114 9.63 -8.17 27.07
C GLN A 114 8.59 -8.30 28.20
N GLU A 115 9.01 -8.17 29.44
CA GLU A 115 8.09 -8.16 30.58
C GLU A 115 7.14 -6.96 30.58
N GLY A 116 7.63 -5.78 30.19
CA GLY A 116 6.78 -4.59 30.03
C GLY A 116 5.73 -4.78 28.93
N GLN A 117 6.07 -5.41 27.80
CA GLN A 117 5.12 -5.76 26.75
C GLN A 117 4.09 -6.80 27.25
N TYR A 118 4.53 -7.83 27.97
CA TYR A 118 3.65 -8.81 28.56
C TYR A 118 2.61 -8.17 29.48
N GLN A 119 3.05 -7.32 30.42
CA GLN A 119 2.15 -6.65 31.36
C GLN A 119 1.20 -5.68 30.66
N HIS A 120 1.66 -4.96 29.62
CA HIS A 120 0.84 -4.09 28.80
C HIS A 120 -0.32 -4.85 28.14
N PHE A 121 -0.03 -5.91 27.42
CA PHE A 121 -1.06 -6.70 26.74
C PHE A 121 -1.97 -7.44 27.71
N LYS A 122 -1.42 -7.95 28.82
CA LYS A 122 -2.20 -8.57 29.89
C LYS A 122 -3.23 -7.59 30.47
N ALA A 123 -2.83 -6.37 30.78
CA ALA A 123 -3.74 -5.35 31.30
C ALA A 123 -4.89 -5.02 30.32
N ILE A 124 -4.60 -4.96 29.01
CA ILE A 124 -5.62 -4.79 27.99
C ILE A 124 -6.57 -6.00 27.97
N ALA A 125 -6.02 -7.21 27.98
CA ALA A 125 -6.81 -8.45 27.93
C ALA A 125 -7.74 -8.60 29.14
N GLU A 126 -7.26 -8.29 30.35
CA GLU A 126 -8.05 -8.32 31.57
C GLU A 126 -9.20 -7.31 31.54
N ALA A 127 -8.97 -6.13 30.96
CA ALA A 127 -9.97 -5.06 30.87
C ALA A 127 -11.14 -5.40 29.93
N VAL A 128 -10.92 -6.26 28.93
CA VAL A 128 -11.90 -6.64 27.90
C VAL A 128 -11.97 -8.15 27.72
N SER A 129 -12.04 -8.89 28.83
CA SER A 129 -11.95 -10.36 28.87
C SER A 129 -12.95 -11.11 27.98
N HIS A 130 -14.04 -10.46 27.58
CA HIS A 130 -15.07 -11.02 26.69
C HIS A 130 -14.81 -10.80 25.21
N LYS A 131 -13.76 -10.03 24.83
CA LYS A 131 -13.47 -9.66 23.45
C LYS A 131 -12.15 -10.27 22.98
N PRO A 132 -12.10 -10.95 21.83
CA PRO A 132 -10.86 -11.46 21.25
C PRO A 132 -9.87 -10.33 20.94
N ILE A 133 -8.60 -10.57 21.23
CA ILE A 133 -7.49 -9.63 20.95
C ILE A 133 -6.51 -10.30 20.02
N ILE A 134 -6.14 -9.57 18.97
CA ILE A 134 -5.03 -9.88 18.07
C ILE A 134 -3.91 -8.89 18.37
N LEU A 135 -2.78 -9.40 18.78
CA LEU A 135 -1.56 -8.60 18.99
C LEU A 135 -0.97 -8.17 17.64
N TYR A 136 -0.18 -7.10 17.63
CA TYR A 136 0.50 -6.68 16.41
C TYR A 136 1.98 -6.42 16.68
N ASN A 137 2.83 -7.28 16.13
CA ASN A 137 4.28 -7.14 16.18
C ASN A 137 4.80 -6.47 14.90
N VAL A 138 5.36 -5.27 15.01
CA VAL A 138 5.89 -4.48 13.87
C VAL A 138 7.12 -3.67 14.30
N PRO A 139 8.27 -4.31 14.55
CA PRO A 139 9.46 -3.66 15.11
C PRO A 139 9.95 -2.46 14.31
N GLY A 140 9.81 -2.50 12.98
CA GLY A 140 10.19 -1.42 12.09
C GLY A 140 9.43 -0.10 12.32
N ARG A 141 8.26 -0.16 12.98
CA ARG A 141 7.46 1.03 13.34
C ARG A 141 7.50 1.35 14.82
N THR A 142 7.48 0.32 15.67
CA THR A 142 7.40 0.51 17.12
C THR A 142 8.76 0.73 17.77
N GLY A 143 9.83 0.21 17.15
CA GLY A 143 11.14 0.10 17.78
C GLY A 143 11.20 -0.94 18.92
N ALA A 144 10.14 -1.74 19.07
CA ALA A 144 10.04 -2.83 20.04
C ALA A 144 9.63 -4.12 19.31
N ASN A 145 10.32 -5.22 19.57
CA ASN A 145 10.00 -6.54 19.03
C ASN A 145 9.31 -7.38 20.09
N LEU A 146 8.23 -8.07 19.73
CA LEU A 146 7.58 -9.08 20.55
C LEU A 146 8.24 -10.41 20.24
N GLU A 147 9.05 -10.92 21.18
CA GLU A 147 9.79 -12.17 21.01
C GLU A 147 8.87 -13.40 21.14
N PRO A 148 9.15 -14.51 20.44
CA PRO A 148 8.34 -15.73 20.48
C PRO A 148 8.07 -16.26 21.89
N ALA A 149 9.05 -16.20 22.81
CA ALA A 149 8.87 -16.62 24.19
C ALA A 149 7.86 -15.75 24.95
N THR A 150 7.81 -14.45 24.68
CA THR A 150 6.81 -13.55 25.27
C THR A 150 5.44 -13.79 24.64
N LEU A 151 5.39 -14.02 23.34
CA LEU A 151 4.16 -14.37 22.63
C LEU A 151 3.53 -15.66 23.18
N ALA A 152 4.35 -16.71 23.43
CA ALA A 152 3.91 -17.96 24.03
C ALA A 152 3.22 -17.75 25.38
N ARG A 153 3.80 -16.92 26.26
CA ARG A 153 3.19 -16.55 27.55
C ARG A 153 1.88 -15.79 27.38
N LEU A 154 1.80 -14.88 26.38
CA LEU A 154 0.60 -14.13 26.10
C LEU A 154 -0.51 -15.01 25.51
N ALA A 155 -0.17 -16.04 24.76
CA ALA A 155 -1.11 -17.02 24.21
C ALA A 155 -1.78 -17.89 25.29
N GLU A 156 -1.27 -17.91 26.54
CA GLU A 156 -1.93 -18.53 27.70
C GLU A 156 -3.13 -17.70 28.22
N ILE A 157 -3.23 -16.43 27.84
CA ILE A 157 -4.35 -15.55 28.24
C ILE A 157 -5.54 -15.83 27.31
N PRO A 158 -6.70 -16.26 27.83
CA PRO A 158 -7.76 -16.87 27.02
C PRO A 158 -8.32 -16.00 25.89
N ASN A 159 -8.35 -14.68 26.04
CA ASN A 159 -8.86 -13.77 25.01
C ASN A 159 -7.77 -13.12 24.15
N ILE A 160 -6.50 -13.44 24.37
CA ILE A 160 -5.43 -13.15 23.40
C ILE A 160 -5.38 -14.33 22.43
N VAL A 161 -6.02 -14.18 21.27
CA VAL A 161 -6.30 -15.29 20.37
C VAL A 161 -5.40 -15.33 19.14
N GLY A 162 -4.54 -14.33 18.94
CA GLY A 162 -3.66 -14.30 17.78
C GLY A 162 -2.68 -13.15 17.74
N VAL A 163 -1.88 -13.15 16.67
CA VAL A 163 -0.91 -12.10 16.36
C VAL A 163 -0.89 -11.78 14.86
N LYS A 164 -0.83 -10.49 14.51
CA LYS A 164 -0.38 -10.00 13.22
C LYS A 164 1.14 -9.84 13.28
N GLU A 165 1.86 -10.68 12.55
CA GLU A 165 3.32 -10.71 12.58
C GLU A 165 3.89 -9.96 11.36
N ALA A 166 4.61 -8.89 11.63
CA ALA A 166 5.24 -8.03 10.64
C ALA A 166 6.69 -7.67 11.01
N SER A 167 7.41 -8.60 11.63
CA SER A 167 8.85 -8.42 11.93
C SER A 167 9.72 -8.43 10.68
N GLY A 168 9.23 -9.06 9.59
CA GLY A 168 10.03 -9.31 8.39
C GLY A 168 11.07 -10.43 8.56
N ASN A 169 11.14 -11.07 9.72
CA ASN A 169 12.07 -12.16 10.01
C ASN A 169 11.35 -13.52 9.94
N MET A 170 11.53 -14.24 8.84
CA MET A 170 10.87 -15.53 8.61
C MET A 170 11.24 -16.59 9.64
N THR A 171 12.47 -16.58 10.18
CA THR A 171 12.89 -17.48 11.25
C THR A 171 12.08 -17.20 12.52
N GLN A 172 11.99 -15.94 12.94
CA GLN A 172 11.17 -15.54 14.10
C GLN A 172 9.68 -15.87 13.90
N ILE A 173 9.16 -15.71 12.68
CA ILE A 173 7.77 -16.06 12.36
C ILE A 173 7.54 -17.56 12.53
N ALA A 174 8.46 -18.39 12.05
CA ALA A 174 8.40 -19.84 12.25
C ALA A 174 8.46 -20.22 13.74
N GLU A 175 9.36 -19.60 14.50
CA GLU A 175 9.48 -19.79 15.94
C GLU A 175 8.20 -19.36 16.68
N ALA A 176 7.61 -18.21 16.29
CA ALA A 176 6.35 -17.72 16.84
C ALA A 176 5.21 -18.73 16.62
N ILE A 177 5.06 -19.24 15.38
CA ILE A 177 4.04 -20.24 15.05
C ILE A 177 4.25 -21.52 15.89
N ASN A 178 5.50 -21.98 16.02
CA ASN A 178 5.80 -23.20 16.80
C ASN A 178 5.67 -23.01 18.33
N SER A 179 5.70 -21.79 18.82
CA SER A 179 5.66 -21.49 20.26
C SER A 179 4.25 -21.33 20.83
N VAL A 180 3.23 -21.28 19.99
CA VAL A 180 1.84 -21.06 20.38
C VAL A 180 0.97 -22.27 20.07
N PRO A 181 -0.21 -22.43 20.73
CA PRO A 181 -1.15 -23.50 20.40
C PRO A 181 -1.63 -23.44 18.94
N GLU A 182 -1.99 -24.57 18.33
CA GLU A 182 -2.53 -24.64 16.96
C GLU A 182 -3.80 -23.79 16.75
N SER A 183 -4.54 -23.53 17.81
CA SER A 183 -5.73 -22.66 17.77
C SER A 183 -5.40 -21.17 17.76
N PHE A 184 -4.14 -20.80 18.01
CA PHE A 184 -3.71 -19.40 18.03
C PHE A 184 -3.51 -18.87 16.61
N LEU A 185 -4.09 -17.72 16.30
CA LEU A 185 -4.16 -17.17 14.95
C LEU A 185 -2.90 -16.37 14.63
N VAL A 186 -2.08 -16.84 13.70
CA VAL A 186 -0.92 -16.09 13.22
C VAL A 186 -1.21 -15.55 11.81
N PHE A 187 -1.36 -14.23 11.70
CA PHE A 187 -1.55 -13.54 10.42
C PHE A 187 -0.23 -12.95 9.93
N SER A 188 0.01 -13.05 8.63
CA SER A 188 1.02 -12.19 8.01
C SER A 188 0.63 -10.72 8.15
N GLY A 189 1.60 -9.85 8.41
CA GLY A 189 1.42 -8.39 8.36
C GLY A 189 2.06 -7.76 7.13
N ASP A 190 2.60 -8.57 6.21
CA ASP A 190 3.27 -8.18 4.98
C ASP A 190 2.74 -8.99 3.80
N ASP A 191 2.21 -8.31 2.78
CA ASP A 191 1.59 -8.89 1.59
C ASP A 191 2.56 -9.81 0.83
N ALA A 192 3.82 -9.41 0.69
CA ALA A 192 4.81 -10.13 -0.09
C ALA A 192 5.20 -11.50 0.50
N VAL A 193 5.04 -11.68 1.82
CA VAL A 193 5.40 -12.93 2.51
C VAL A 193 4.18 -13.73 3.02
N THR A 194 2.99 -13.42 2.53
CA THR A 194 1.74 -14.11 2.90
C THR A 194 1.83 -15.62 2.67
N LEU A 195 2.28 -16.06 1.49
CA LEU A 195 2.35 -17.47 1.15
C LEU A 195 3.36 -18.24 2.03
N PRO A 196 4.59 -17.78 2.25
CA PRO A 196 5.50 -18.37 3.21
C PRO A 196 4.90 -18.52 4.62
N VAL A 197 4.23 -17.48 5.14
CA VAL A 197 3.61 -17.52 6.48
C VAL A 197 2.49 -18.57 6.53
N ILE A 198 1.62 -18.64 5.52
CA ILE A 198 0.58 -19.68 5.44
C ILE A 198 1.19 -21.08 5.36
N SER A 199 2.28 -21.26 4.59
CA SER A 199 2.95 -22.56 4.49
C SER A 199 3.54 -23.07 5.80
N LEU A 200 3.83 -22.18 6.74
CA LEU A 200 4.31 -22.48 8.08
C LEU A 200 3.17 -22.76 9.09
N GLY A 201 1.90 -22.55 8.72
CA GLY A 201 0.74 -22.69 9.59
C GLY A 201 0.00 -21.40 9.91
N GLY A 202 0.38 -20.27 9.27
CA GLY A 202 -0.37 -19.03 9.39
C GLY A 202 -1.79 -19.15 8.82
N VAL A 203 -2.72 -18.37 9.38
CA VAL A 203 -4.16 -18.45 9.06
C VAL A 203 -4.63 -17.42 8.04
N GLY A 204 -3.73 -16.55 7.55
CA GLY A 204 -4.07 -15.51 6.58
C GLY A 204 -3.19 -14.27 6.69
N ILE A 205 -3.77 -13.14 6.32
CA ILE A 205 -3.07 -11.84 6.26
C ILE A 205 -3.97 -10.70 6.71
N VAL A 206 -3.35 -9.69 7.35
CA VAL A 206 -3.90 -8.33 7.46
C VAL A 206 -3.17 -7.45 6.44
N SER A 207 -3.79 -7.27 5.29
CA SER A 207 -3.22 -6.80 4.03
C SER A 207 -3.33 -5.29 3.84
N VAL A 208 -2.33 -4.70 3.21
CA VAL A 208 -2.38 -3.34 2.63
C VAL A 208 -2.86 -3.39 1.18
N ALA A 209 -2.29 -4.29 0.36
CA ALA A 209 -2.61 -4.41 -1.07
C ALA A 209 -4.10 -4.74 -1.32
N SER A 210 -4.79 -5.37 -0.37
CA SER A 210 -6.23 -5.63 -0.48
C SER A 210 -7.10 -4.37 -0.53
N ASN A 211 -6.59 -3.18 -0.12
CA ASN A 211 -7.28 -1.93 -0.40
C ASN A 211 -7.46 -1.68 -1.90
N GLU A 212 -6.55 -2.17 -2.74
CA GLU A 212 -6.46 -1.94 -4.19
C GLU A 212 -6.98 -3.11 -5.01
N ILE A 213 -6.72 -4.34 -4.53
CA ILE A 213 -7.02 -5.62 -5.18
C ILE A 213 -7.66 -6.61 -4.20
N PRO A 214 -8.83 -6.26 -3.59
CA PRO A 214 -9.43 -7.08 -2.55
C PRO A 214 -9.75 -8.50 -3.01
N HIS A 215 -10.33 -8.66 -4.20
CA HIS A 215 -10.70 -9.95 -4.74
C HIS A 215 -9.50 -10.87 -4.94
N GLU A 216 -8.43 -10.35 -5.51
CA GLU A 216 -7.21 -11.10 -5.79
C GLU A 216 -6.49 -11.51 -4.51
N MET A 217 -6.39 -10.60 -3.52
CA MET A 217 -5.75 -10.92 -2.24
C MET A 217 -6.56 -11.96 -1.45
N ALA A 218 -7.88 -11.83 -1.43
CA ALA A 218 -8.75 -12.82 -0.79
C ALA A 218 -8.68 -14.17 -1.50
N THR A 219 -8.67 -14.19 -2.83
CA THR A 219 -8.54 -15.41 -3.64
C THR A 219 -7.19 -16.08 -3.43
N MET A 220 -6.08 -15.32 -3.46
CA MET A 220 -4.73 -15.83 -3.21
C MET A 220 -4.63 -16.50 -1.83
N THR A 221 -5.13 -15.81 -0.82
CA THR A 221 -5.07 -16.27 0.57
C THR A 221 -5.89 -17.55 0.77
N ARG A 222 -7.13 -17.58 0.27
CA ARG A 222 -7.99 -18.76 0.34
C ARG A 222 -7.44 -19.95 -0.45
N ALA A 223 -6.87 -19.70 -1.62
CA ALA A 223 -6.21 -20.75 -2.40
C ALA A 223 -5.07 -21.40 -1.61
N ALA A 224 -4.20 -20.59 -1.00
CA ALA A 224 -3.10 -21.10 -0.16
C ALA A 224 -3.62 -21.90 1.06
N LEU A 225 -4.63 -21.39 1.76
CA LEU A 225 -5.25 -22.04 2.91
C LEU A 225 -5.94 -23.38 2.56
N ASN A 226 -6.35 -23.55 1.29
CA ASN A 226 -6.95 -24.77 0.74
C ASN A 226 -5.93 -25.64 -0.01
N ASN A 227 -4.62 -25.39 0.14
CA ASN A 227 -3.52 -26.10 -0.54
C ASN A 227 -3.50 -25.97 -2.07
N ASP A 228 -4.26 -25.04 -2.66
CA ASP A 228 -4.14 -24.68 -4.09
C ASP A 228 -2.97 -23.69 -4.29
N TRP A 229 -1.76 -24.22 -4.16
CA TRP A 229 -0.54 -23.44 -4.31
C TRP A 229 -0.31 -22.98 -5.76
N ALA A 230 -0.93 -23.61 -6.74
CA ALA A 230 -0.80 -23.20 -8.13
C ALA A 230 -1.47 -21.85 -8.37
N THR A 231 -2.74 -21.72 -7.97
CA THR A 231 -3.50 -20.47 -8.04
C THR A 231 -2.86 -19.40 -7.15
N ALA A 232 -2.51 -19.73 -5.90
CA ALA A 232 -1.91 -18.79 -4.96
C ALA A 232 -0.62 -18.17 -5.54
N ARG A 233 0.31 -18.99 -6.05
CA ARG A 233 1.57 -18.52 -6.65
C ARG A 233 1.36 -17.70 -7.92
N SER A 234 0.36 -18.04 -8.72
CA SER A 234 0.04 -17.29 -9.94
C SER A 234 -0.36 -15.84 -9.61
N ILE A 235 -1.25 -15.67 -8.63
CA ILE A 235 -1.69 -14.35 -8.17
C ILE A 235 -0.52 -13.57 -7.52
N GLN A 236 0.23 -14.23 -6.63
CA GLN A 236 1.40 -13.60 -6.00
C GLN A 236 2.40 -13.09 -7.05
N ARG A 237 2.74 -13.89 -8.07
CA ARG A 237 3.67 -13.47 -9.12
C ARG A 237 3.17 -12.27 -9.90
N LYS A 238 1.87 -12.22 -10.19
CA LYS A 238 1.25 -11.10 -10.91
C LYS A 238 1.32 -9.80 -10.11
N TYR A 239 1.07 -9.85 -8.81
CA TYR A 239 0.90 -8.65 -7.98
C TYR A 239 2.07 -8.36 -7.02
N LEU A 240 3.14 -9.16 -7.03
CA LEU A 240 4.29 -8.96 -6.11
C LEU A 240 4.89 -7.57 -6.22
N ALA A 241 5.02 -7.03 -7.44
CA ALA A 241 5.55 -5.69 -7.64
C ALA A 241 4.65 -4.61 -7.00
N LEU A 242 3.31 -4.77 -7.03
CA LEU A 242 2.37 -3.88 -6.37
C LEU A 242 2.48 -4.00 -4.85
N MET A 243 2.52 -5.22 -4.30
CA MET A 243 2.69 -5.47 -2.88
C MET A 243 3.95 -4.77 -2.33
N GLN A 244 5.06 -4.86 -3.05
CA GLN A 244 6.31 -4.19 -2.69
C GLN A 244 6.26 -2.68 -2.88
N ALA A 245 5.59 -2.20 -3.94
CA ALA A 245 5.46 -0.78 -4.22
C ALA A 245 4.65 -0.04 -3.15
N ASN A 246 3.76 -0.73 -2.41
CA ASN A 246 3.04 -0.18 -1.26
C ASN A 246 3.94 0.23 -0.08
N PHE A 247 5.24 -0.10 -0.15
CA PHE A 247 6.25 0.23 0.84
C PHE A 247 7.47 0.96 0.25
N ILE A 248 7.36 1.47 -0.99
CA ILE A 248 8.42 2.27 -1.63
C ILE A 248 8.65 3.62 -0.91
N GLU A 249 7.64 4.10 -0.22
CA GLU A 249 7.65 5.14 0.81
C GLU A 249 6.84 4.67 2.02
N SER A 250 6.76 5.51 3.06
CA SER A 250 5.97 5.15 4.24
C SER A 250 4.52 4.82 3.89
N SER A 251 4.07 3.60 4.19
CA SER A 251 2.65 3.26 4.11
C SER A 251 1.88 4.12 5.15
N PRO A 252 0.70 4.70 4.78
CA PRO A 252 -0.15 4.38 3.63
C PRO A 252 0.01 5.29 2.41
N LEU A 253 1.09 6.03 2.24
CA LEU A 253 1.23 6.97 1.11
C LEU A 253 1.01 6.29 -0.24
N PRO A 254 1.70 5.16 -0.58
CA PRO A 254 1.53 4.54 -1.89
C PRO A 254 0.12 3.98 -2.11
N VAL A 255 -0.45 3.25 -1.15
CA VAL A 255 -1.79 2.66 -1.32
C VAL A 255 -2.88 3.71 -1.51
N LYS A 256 -2.82 4.86 -0.81
CA LYS A 256 -3.76 5.96 -1.02
C LYS A 256 -3.55 6.62 -2.39
N ALA A 257 -2.31 6.77 -2.84
CA ALA A 257 -2.02 7.26 -4.19
C ALA A 257 -2.59 6.33 -5.27
N VAL A 258 -2.49 5.00 -5.11
CA VAL A 258 -3.10 4.03 -6.04
C VAL A 258 -4.61 4.14 -6.04
N LEU A 259 -5.24 4.17 -4.87
CA LEU A 259 -6.70 4.33 -4.77
C LEU A 259 -7.19 5.63 -5.45
N ALA A 260 -6.43 6.71 -5.32
CA ALA A 260 -6.71 7.97 -6.01
C ALA A 260 -6.53 7.84 -7.54
N MET A 261 -5.48 7.16 -8.01
CA MET A 261 -5.30 6.85 -9.43
C MET A 261 -6.43 5.99 -10.00
N MET A 262 -7.02 5.12 -9.15
CA MET A 262 -8.20 4.31 -9.48
C MET A 262 -9.52 5.10 -9.40
N GLY A 263 -9.49 6.35 -8.95
CA GLY A 263 -10.68 7.21 -8.79
C GLY A 263 -11.59 6.82 -7.62
N ARG A 264 -11.06 6.16 -6.61
CA ARG A 264 -11.84 5.67 -5.45
C ARG A 264 -11.84 6.63 -4.27
N ILE A 265 -10.79 7.42 -4.10
CA ILE A 265 -10.65 8.45 -3.05
C ILE A 265 -9.95 9.68 -3.62
N GLU A 266 -9.98 10.79 -2.91
CA GLU A 266 -9.04 11.91 -3.13
C GLU A 266 -7.66 11.58 -2.54
N GLU A 267 -6.57 12.06 -3.16
CA GLU A 267 -5.20 11.84 -2.66
C GLU A 267 -4.85 12.87 -1.58
N ASN A 268 -5.39 12.69 -0.39
CA ASN A 268 -5.15 13.58 0.75
C ASN A 268 -4.58 12.81 1.94
N TYR A 269 -3.68 13.46 2.66
CA TYR A 269 -2.98 12.94 3.84
C TYR A 269 -3.00 13.97 4.95
N ARG A 270 -2.88 13.53 6.20
CA ARG A 270 -2.70 14.42 7.36
C ARG A 270 -1.23 14.45 7.79
N LEU A 271 -0.73 15.61 8.18
CA LEU A 271 0.60 15.72 8.77
C LEU A 271 0.74 14.74 9.95
N PRO A 272 1.91 14.09 10.10
CA PRO A 272 3.19 14.38 9.44
C PRO A 272 3.38 13.72 8.06
N LEU A 273 2.37 13.04 7.52
CA LEU A 273 2.45 12.44 6.19
C LEU A 273 2.21 13.51 5.11
N LEU A 274 3.01 13.42 4.04
CA LEU A 274 2.94 14.30 2.87
C LEU A 274 2.75 13.45 1.61
N PRO A 275 2.24 14.03 0.51
CA PRO A 275 2.16 13.33 -0.77
C PRO A 275 3.51 12.74 -1.18
N MET A 276 3.46 11.62 -1.89
CA MET A 276 4.65 10.93 -2.39
C MET A 276 5.55 11.85 -3.23
N ARG A 277 6.86 11.62 -3.17
CA ARG A 277 7.82 12.26 -4.06
C ARG A 277 7.51 11.89 -5.51
N ARG A 278 7.76 12.82 -6.42
CA ARG A 278 7.43 12.67 -7.85
C ARG A 278 8.07 11.42 -8.48
N ASP A 279 9.32 11.13 -8.14
CA ASP A 279 10.07 9.99 -8.70
C ASP A 279 9.50 8.63 -8.25
N THR A 280 9.18 8.48 -6.97
CA THR A 280 8.59 7.26 -6.41
C THR A 280 7.13 7.10 -6.85
N ARG A 281 6.35 8.20 -6.93
CA ARG A 281 5.00 8.19 -7.46
C ARG A 281 4.96 7.75 -8.94
N SER A 282 5.94 8.19 -9.75
CA SER A 282 6.06 7.76 -11.16
C SER A 282 6.44 6.27 -11.28
N LYS A 283 7.24 5.74 -10.35
CA LYS A 283 7.55 4.30 -10.28
C LYS A 283 6.29 3.50 -9.90
N LEU A 284 5.57 3.95 -8.88
CA LEU A 284 4.31 3.34 -8.46
C LEU A 284 3.30 3.30 -9.61
N GLN A 285 3.10 4.42 -10.30
CA GLN A 285 2.17 4.51 -11.43
C GLN A 285 2.48 3.49 -12.54
N ARG A 286 3.77 3.26 -12.85
CA ARG A 286 4.17 2.23 -13.82
C ARG A 286 3.75 0.84 -13.37
N VAL A 287 4.01 0.49 -12.10
CA VAL A 287 3.58 -0.80 -11.54
C VAL A 287 2.07 -0.97 -11.62
N VAL A 288 1.31 0.06 -11.26
CA VAL A 288 -0.17 0.06 -11.29
C VAL A 288 -0.71 -0.15 -12.71
N MET A 289 -0.05 0.47 -13.72
CA MET A 289 -0.36 0.23 -15.14
C MET A 289 -0.01 -1.18 -15.60
N GLU A 290 1.13 -1.72 -15.15
CA GLU A 290 1.60 -3.06 -15.51
C GLU A 290 0.67 -4.14 -15.01
N VAL A 291 0.15 -4.01 -13.79
CA VAL A 291 -0.83 -4.95 -13.23
C VAL A 291 -2.26 -4.71 -13.73
N GLY A 292 -2.50 -3.63 -14.47
CA GLY A 292 -3.77 -3.35 -15.15
C GLY A 292 -4.84 -2.67 -14.30
N LEU A 293 -4.46 -2.03 -13.19
CA LEU A 293 -5.40 -1.30 -12.31
C LEU A 293 -5.81 0.06 -12.88
N ILE A 294 -4.95 0.67 -13.70
CA ILE A 294 -5.27 1.88 -14.46
C ILE A 294 -4.90 1.68 -15.92
N ALA A 295 -5.59 2.40 -16.80
CA ALA A 295 -5.30 2.33 -18.22
C ALA A 295 -3.87 2.85 -18.49
N LYS A 296 -3.13 2.15 -19.35
CA LYS A 296 -1.93 2.76 -19.93
C LYS A 296 -2.37 3.98 -20.73
N PRO A 297 -1.63 5.12 -20.66
CA PRO A 297 -1.88 6.22 -21.56
C PRO A 297 -1.99 5.64 -22.97
N ALA A 298 -3.04 6.00 -23.68
CA ALA A 298 -3.14 5.61 -25.08
C ALA A 298 -1.84 6.05 -25.75
N VAL A 299 -1.09 5.09 -26.31
CA VAL A 299 0.01 5.43 -27.18
C VAL A 299 -0.65 6.26 -28.28
N PRO A 300 -0.32 7.55 -28.44
CA PRO A 300 -0.91 8.33 -29.51
C PRO A 300 -0.74 7.54 -30.80
N GLY A 301 -1.85 7.32 -31.51
CA GLY A 301 -1.77 6.66 -32.82
C GLY A 301 -0.76 7.41 -33.69
N PRO A 302 -0.26 6.81 -34.80
CA PRO A 302 0.78 7.39 -35.66
C PRO A 302 0.49 8.83 -36.15
N GLU A 303 -0.71 9.33 -35.96
CA GLU A 303 -1.11 10.71 -36.28
C GLU A 303 -0.98 11.72 -35.13
N ALA A 304 -0.76 11.29 -33.89
CA ALA A 304 -0.66 12.20 -32.74
C ALA A 304 0.81 12.43 -32.38
N SER A 305 1.37 13.46 -32.99
CA SER A 305 2.55 14.24 -32.57
C SER A 305 3.70 13.45 -31.95
N GLU A 306 4.36 12.62 -32.78
CA GLU A 306 5.70 12.16 -32.45
C GLU A 306 6.66 13.36 -32.35
N PHE A 307 7.57 13.32 -31.40
CA PHE A 307 8.60 14.34 -31.22
C PHE A 307 9.96 13.78 -31.64
N TYR A 308 10.75 14.61 -32.28
CA TYR A 308 12.07 14.26 -32.75
C TYR A 308 13.07 15.33 -32.32
N ILE A 309 14.28 14.88 -32.00
CA ILE A 309 15.40 15.78 -31.73
C ILE A 309 16.28 15.86 -32.96
N TYR A 310 16.48 17.05 -33.47
CA TYR A 310 17.49 17.33 -34.49
C TYR A 310 18.79 17.75 -33.82
N GLU A 311 19.80 16.97 -33.97
CA GLU A 311 21.16 17.18 -33.45
C GLU A 311 22.06 17.68 -34.60
N ASN A 312 22.78 18.78 -34.38
CA ASN A 312 23.63 19.38 -35.41
C ASN A 312 24.91 19.95 -34.75
N TRP A 313 26.06 19.72 -35.40
CA TRP A 313 27.39 20.22 -34.97
C TRP A 313 28.24 20.74 -36.16
N VAL A 314 27.65 21.10 -37.32
CA VAL A 314 28.37 21.46 -38.54
C VAL A 314 28.86 22.92 -38.56
N ALA A 315 28.14 23.83 -38.00
CA ALA A 315 28.38 25.25 -38.19
C ALA A 315 28.27 26.05 -36.89
N GLY A 316 29.10 25.69 -35.88
CA GLY A 316 29.08 26.40 -34.61
C GLY A 316 28.96 25.48 -33.43
N PRO A 317 28.53 25.97 -32.26
CA PRO A 317 28.41 25.12 -31.08
C PRO A 317 27.40 23.98 -31.26
N HIS A 318 27.73 22.81 -30.76
CA HIS A 318 26.85 21.64 -30.79
C HIS A 318 25.48 21.96 -30.20
N LYS A 319 24.43 21.86 -31.04
CA LYS A 319 23.06 22.18 -30.62
C LYS A 319 22.08 21.10 -30.98
N ILE A 320 21.01 21.04 -30.21
CA ILE A 320 19.84 20.20 -30.47
C ILE A 320 18.57 21.05 -30.48
N VAL A 321 17.61 20.64 -31.31
CA VAL A 321 16.28 21.26 -31.40
C VAL A 321 15.23 20.16 -31.32
N LEU A 322 14.29 20.29 -30.38
CA LEU A 322 13.12 19.42 -30.29
C LEU A 322 12.04 19.88 -31.27
N HIS A 323 11.55 18.96 -32.07
CA HIS A 323 10.50 19.17 -33.06
C HIS A 323 9.31 18.24 -32.84
N ARG A 324 8.11 18.71 -33.22
CA ARG A 324 6.94 17.86 -33.39
C ARG A 324 7.04 17.14 -34.77
N GLY A 325 6.64 15.87 -34.85
CA GLY A 325 6.77 15.07 -36.09
C GLY A 325 6.03 15.68 -37.29
N SER A 326 4.91 16.36 -37.07
CA SER A 326 4.17 17.10 -38.09
C SER A 326 4.81 18.42 -38.55
N CYS A 327 5.94 18.82 -37.93
CA CYS A 327 6.67 20.02 -38.28
C CYS A 327 7.26 19.88 -39.68
N GLY A 328 7.03 20.87 -40.55
CA GLY A 328 7.57 20.88 -41.93
C GLY A 328 9.11 20.87 -42.01
N GLN A 329 9.82 21.12 -40.90
CA GLN A 329 11.27 20.99 -40.81
C GLN A 329 11.70 19.58 -40.34
N CYS A 330 10.86 18.90 -39.60
CA CYS A 330 11.13 17.57 -39.05
C CYS A 330 10.85 16.46 -40.09
N ASN A 331 9.74 16.56 -40.82
CA ASN A 331 9.30 15.52 -41.77
C ASN A 331 9.42 14.11 -41.18
N GLN A 332 8.84 13.90 -39.99
CA GLN A 332 8.90 12.62 -39.26
C GLN A 332 10.33 12.09 -39.04
N GLY A 333 11.26 12.96 -38.69
CA GLY A 333 12.66 12.62 -38.46
C GLY A 333 13.50 12.45 -39.74
N LYS A 334 12.93 12.68 -40.91
CA LYS A 334 13.65 12.55 -42.20
C LYS A 334 14.30 13.86 -42.66
N GLY A 335 13.97 14.98 -42.03
CA GLY A 335 14.47 16.30 -42.42
C GLY A 335 13.92 16.81 -43.74
N ARG A 336 14.38 17.97 -44.19
CA ARG A 336 14.08 18.49 -45.54
C ARG A 336 14.83 17.70 -46.61
N PRO A 337 14.17 17.27 -47.68
CA PRO A 337 14.85 16.66 -48.78
C PRO A 337 15.57 17.78 -49.58
N ALA A 338 16.80 18.02 -49.36
CA ALA A 338 17.80 18.62 -50.24
C ALA A 338 18.90 19.39 -49.48
N GLY A 339 20.13 18.92 -49.60
CA GLY A 339 21.32 19.77 -49.43
C GLY A 339 21.97 19.77 -48.02
N HIS A 340 21.60 18.91 -47.10
CA HIS A 340 22.33 18.80 -45.84
C HIS A 340 23.24 17.57 -45.85
N ASP A 341 24.51 17.82 -45.63
CA ASP A 341 25.57 16.84 -45.49
C ASP A 341 25.24 15.86 -44.32
N ALA A 342 24.92 14.63 -44.65
CA ALA A 342 24.46 13.58 -43.71
C ALA A 342 25.47 13.24 -42.62
N ASN A 343 26.71 13.72 -42.72
CA ASN A 343 27.81 13.35 -41.82
C ASN A 343 27.86 14.16 -40.52
N HIS A 344 27.05 15.22 -40.36
CA HIS A 344 27.18 16.16 -39.25
C HIS A 344 25.83 16.57 -38.61
N ALA A 345 24.78 15.82 -38.90
CA ALA A 345 23.47 16.02 -38.28
C ALA A 345 22.72 14.72 -38.16
N ARG A 346 21.99 14.54 -37.04
CA ARG A 346 21.19 13.37 -36.77
C ARG A 346 19.81 13.71 -36.27
N TRP A 347 18.85 12.84 -36.60
CA TRP A 347 17.53 12.82 -36.00
C TRP A 347 17.44 11.67 -34.99
N HIS A 348 16.89 11.98 -33.82
CA HIS A 348 16.64 11.01 -32.73
C HIS A 348 15.15 10.98 -32.45
N GLY A 349 14.61 9.82 -32.15
CA GLY A 349 13.19 9.59 -31.92
C GLY A 349 12.66 8.47 -32.82
N PRO A 350 11.36 8.25 -32.85
CA PRO A 350 10.31 9.12 -32.26
C PRO A 350 10.22 9.03 -30.71
N TYR A 351 9.78 10.13 -30.11
CA TYR A 351 9.42 10.19 -28.70
C TYR A 351 7.91 10.42 -28.61
N ALA A 352 7.22 9.60 -27.82
CA ALA A 352 5.76 9.60 -27.75
C ALA A 352 5.15 10.86 -27.09
N THR A 353 5.95 11.61 -26.33
CA THR A 353 5.52 12.87 -25.71
C THR A 353 6.63 13.93 -25.74
N VAL A 354 6.25 15.19 -25.65
CA VAL A 354 7.21 16.29 -25.52
C VAL A 354 8.10 16.15 -24.28
N VAL A 355 7.56 15.57 -23.19
CA VAL A 355 8.31 15.34 -21.95
C VAL A 355 9.43 14.35 -22.16
N LEU A 356 9.16 13.21 -22.80
CA LEU A 356 10.16 12.19 -23.14
C LEU A 356 11.23 12.76 -24.09
N GLY A 357 10.83 13.58 -25.06
CA GLY A 357 11.76 14.26 -25.94
C GLY A 357 12.66 15.26 -25.19
N ARG A 358 12.12 16.00 -24.23
CA ARG A 358 12.89 16.92 -23.37
C ARG A 358 13.88 16.17 -22.46
N GLU A 359 13.45 15.08 -21.86
CA GLU A 359 14.32 14.22 -21.01
C GLU A 359 15.48 13.64 -21.83
N ALA A 360 15.19 13.10 -23.01
CA ALA A 360 16.22 12.60 -23.92
C ALA A 360 17.19 13.71 -24.34
N ALA A 361 16.69 14.91 -24.67
CA ALA A 361 17.51 16.07 -24.99
C ALA A 361 18.43 16.50 -23.82
N HIS A 362 17.94 16.40 -22.58
CA HIS A 362 18.77 16.72 -21.40
C HIS A 362 19.86 15.67 -21.14
N GLY A 363 19.62 14.43 -21.52
CA GLY A 363 20.58 13.33 -21.37
C GLY A 363 21.71 13.33 -22.40
N MET A 364 21.60 14.11 -23.48
CA MET A 364 22.65 14.19 -24.50
C MET A 364 23.90 14.94 -24.01
N THR A 365 25.05 14.29 -24.09
CA THR A 365 26.35 14.85 -23.65
C THR A 365 26.98 15.72 -24.73
N GLY A 366 27.80 16.70 -24.33
CA GLY A 366 28.53 17.56 -25.26
C GLY A 366 27.68 18.67 -25.96
N VAL A 367 26.40 18.75 -25.67
CA VAL A 367 25.49 19.76 -26.28
C VAL A 367 25.62 21.10 -25.56
N LEU A 368 25.95 22.11 -26.29
CA LEU A 368 26.08 23.49 -25.78
C LEU A 368 24.78 24.33 -25.86
N ILE A 369 23.94 24.02 -26.83
CA ILE A 369 22.66 24.73 -27.03
C ILE A 369 21.53 23.74 -27.12
N ARG A 370 20.49 23.91 -26.27
CA ARG A 370 19.23 23.19 -26.33
C ARG A 370 18.10 24.16 -26.60
N SER A 371 17.28 23.89 -27.60
CA SER A 371 16.15 24.72 -27.96
C SER A 371 14.96 23.88 -28.43
N GLU A 372 13.79 24.51 -28.46
CA GLU A 372 12.57 23.89 -28.99
C GLU A 372 12.15 24.64 -30.25
N CYS A 373 11.64 23.93 -31.24
CA CYS A 373 11.03 24.52 -32.40
C CYS A 373 9.70 25.19 -31.98
N LYS A 374 9.33 26.27 -32.64
CA LYS A 374 8.02 26.94 -32.44
C LYS A 374 6.82 26.03 -32.69
N CYS A 375 7.05 24.82 -33.23
CA CYS A 375 6.02 23.80 -33.43
C CYS A 375 5.77 22.92 -32.18
N VAL A 376 6.61 22.96 -31.16
CA VAL A 376 6.49 22.23 -29.88
C VAL A 376 5.81 23.10 -28.82
#